data_c80f95c40fc28ea9bea6acbecc768f93
#
_entry.id   c80f95c40fc28ea9bea6acbecc768f93
#
_cell.length_a   1.000
_cell.length_b   1.000
_cell.length_c   1.000
_cell.angle_alpha   90.00
_cell.angle_beta   90.00
_cell.angle_gamma   90.00
#
_symmetry.space_group_name_H-M   'P 1'
#
loop_
_entity.id
_entity.type
_entity.pdbx_description
1 polymer ?
#
loop_
_entity_poly.entity_id
_entity_poly.type
_entity_poly.pdbx_seq_one_letter_code
_entity_poly.pdbx_strand_id
1 'polypeptide(L)'
;MSQNETPAAEHKNIQEELVRVNPHELDLGKNVRENPEYEDYAHLIPSIKANGMYHPILGHRNDEGDTITVIDGQCRVLAAREIGLPDVLVLLQPHTDKTLAAREADRIIEQIETTRRRSLTDMQVVRGMQELFKTRAVKNADVSARLGLSDKEVTKYRKLTKSDTAIEAMEDNQLSMEEALIIAEFEGNDEALARLARASRGNVQYTAARIRNEAKERAEYAEAAKPYTDAGFTVLDIDDDPDNDEGYVLSEDLVNQADGEPVTQEQIDANPAHWSVQLWRDWAYVHIKSGEVVETDVIDWHAKADETAGEDLVHNNLVDHRRIWFASFYSTDPQSAGVQLAAHAEPESSEAPSSNGDTEAPDAVSPEEKQRRERRKLRELNKLGLAAEQVRREWVKSNLLAGKTAPKGAIMFIAAQITRHTDLLEKNRAAQTARVLLGYKDSDHLGIGNELSGLAAGAEGRATVLLLGQVLGALEEFTPKDTWREPEGYYARNYSRDYLQYLAGHGYPLTDIERVVLGEVDGEDLYEQVAAELAEAKASKAAKKKAVADVGEDGNTDSDASETTANVA
;
A
#
# COMPACT_ATOMS: atom_id res chain seq x y z
N MET A 1 -48.56 -18.56 11.35
CA MET A 1 -48.22 -18.12 12.70
C MET A 1 -47.37 -19.21 13.32
N SER A 2 -46.10 -19.07 13.25
CA SER A 2 -45.14 -19.95 13.92
C SER A 2 -44.16 -19.03 14.65
N GLN A 3 -44.26 -19.02 15.98
CA GLN A 3 -43.44 -18.25 16.87
C GLN A 3 -42.06 -18.92 16.94
N ASN A 4 -41.03 -18.25 16.48
CA ASN A 4 -39.65 -18.63 16.76
C ASN A 4 -39.32 -18.14 18.17
N GLU A 5 -39.40 -19.02 19.15
CA GLU A 5 -38.84 -18.82 20.46
C GLU A 5 -37.31 -18.93 20.35
N THR A 6 -36.62 -17.81 20.57
CA THR A 6 -35.18 -17.77 20.82
C THR A 6 -34.91 -18.48 22.14
N PRO A 7 -34.03 -19.49 22.23
CA PRO A 7 -33.74 -20.13 23.51
C PRO A 7 -33.11 -19.13 24.45
N ALA A 8 -33.72 -18.91 25.59
CA ALA A 8 -33.16 -18.13 26.69
C ALA A 8 -31.82 -18.75 27.11
N ALA A 9 -30.78 -17.95 27.17
CA ALA A 9 -29.48 -18.35 27.68
C ALA A 9 -29.69 -18.90 29.10
N GLU A 10 -29.34 -20.17 29.33
CA GLU A 10 -29.27 -20.74 30.68
C GLU A 10 -28.29 -19.90 31.50
N HIS A 11 -28.80 -19.11 32.41
CA HIS A 11 -28.02 -18.51 33.47
C HIS A 11 -27.50 -19.64 34.37
N LYS A 12 -26.28 -20.10 34.16
CA LYS A 12 -25.58 -20.97 35.11
C LYS A 12 -25.54 -20.24 36.45
N ASN A 13 -26.06 -20.91 37.47
CA ASN A 13 -26.04 -20.43 38.87
C ASN A 13 -24.57 -20.36 39.31
N ILE A 14 -23.96 -19.19 39.15
CA ILE A 14 -22.56 -18.93 39.49
C ILE A 14 -22.57 -18.59 40.98
N GLN A 15 -22.02 -19.44 41.84
CA GLN A 15 -21.83 -19.12 43.27
C GLN A 15 -20.65 -18.14 43.37
N GLU A 16 -20.97 -16.86 43.40
CA GLU A 16 -20.03 -15.80 43.73
C GLU A 16 -19.83 -15.73 45.25
N GLU A 17 -18.57 -15.70 45.69
CA GLU A 17 -18.20 -15.55 47.08
C GLU A 17 -17.66 -14.16 47.36
N LEU A 18 -18.16 -13.46 48.37
CA LEU A 18 -17.69 -12.14 48.77
C LEU A 18 -16.82 -12.28 50.03
N VAL A 19 -15.54 -11.94 49.92
CA VAL A 19 -14.56 -12.07 51.00
C VAL A 19 -13.90 -10.72 51.32
N ARG A 20 -13.47 -10.56 52.59
CA ARG A 20 -12.62 -9.43 53.00
C ARG A 20 -11.18 -9.90 53.12
N VAL A 21 -10.28 -9.19 52.47
CA VAL A 21 -8.88 -9.59 52.37
C VAL A 21 -7.99 -8.35 52.56
N ASN A 22 -6.85 -8.54 53.23
CA ASN A 22 -5.85 -7.48 53.32
C ASN A 22 -5.33 -7.14 51.91
N PRO A 23 -5.35 -5.89 51.47
CA PRO A 23 -4.92 -5.51 50.12
C PRO A 23 -3.47 -5.90 49.80
N HIS A 24 -2.60 -6.06 50.82
CA HIS A 24 -1.24 -6.50 50.64
C HIS A 24 -1.09 -8.02 50.34
N GLU A 25 -2.10 -8.82 50.68
CA GLU A 25 -2.14 -10.27 50.41
C GLU A 25 -2.70 -10.60 49.00
N LEU A 26 -3.21 -9.60 48.28
CA LEU A 26 -3.71 -9.75 46.93
C LEU A 26 -2.55 -9.75 45.93
N ASP A 27 -2.55 -10.71 45.00
CA ASP A 27 -1.67 -10.70 43.86
C ASP A 27 -2.30 -9.86 42.74
N LEU A 28 -1.57 -8.85 42.26
CA LEU A 28 -2.08 -7.97 41.19
C LEU A 28 -2.16 -8.63 39.83
N GLY A 29 -1.43 -9.76 39.64
CA GLY A 29 -1.40 -10.47 38.39
C GLY A 29 -0.85 -9.62 37.22
N LYS A 30 -0.69 -10.26 36.05
CA LYS A 30 -0.39 -9.53 34.81
C LYS A 30 -1.60 -8.76 34.35
N ASN A 31 -1.41 -7.50 33.93
CA ASN A 31 -2.47 -6.68 33.33
C ASN A 31 -2.16 -6.41 31.85
N VAL A 32 -3.19 -6.26 31.04
CA VAL A 32 -3.11 -5.72 29.67
C VAL A 32 -2.63 -4.26 29.67
N ARG A 33 -2.86 -3.53 30.75
CA ARG A 33 -2.15 -2.27 31.04
C ARG A 33 -0.78 -2.57 31.63
N GLU A 34 0.22 -1.81 31.23
CA GLU A 34 1.48 -1.72 31.97
C GLU A 34 1.19 -1.38 33.44
N ASN A 35 2.09 -1.79 34.35
CA ASN A 35 1.89 -1.58 35.78
C ASN A 35 1.43 -0.15 36.07
N PRO A 36 0.27 0.04 36.74
CA PRO A 36 -0.24 1.38 37.01
C PRO A 36 0.76 2.19 37.82
N GLU A 37 1.11 3.37 37.34
CA GLU A 37 1.91 4.33 38.08
C GLU A 37 1.06 5.07 39.11
N TYR A 38 1.70 5.74 40.07
CA TYR A 38 0.99 6.48 41.15
C TYR A 38 -0.05 7.45 40.60
N GLU A 39 0.23 8.10 39.50
CA GLU A 39 -0.64 9.07 38.82
C GLU A 39 -1.96 8.45 38.34
N ASP A 40 -1.96 7.17 38.00
CA ASP A 40 -3.13 6.44 37.52
C ASP A 40 -4.18 6.20 38.61
N TYR A 41 -3.77 6.14 39.87
CA TYR A 41 -4.67 5.85 40.98
C TYR A 41 -4.71 6.94 42.06
N ALA A 42 -3.85 7.94 42.03
CA ALA A 42 -3.78 9.03 42.98
C ALA A 42 -5.14 9.74 43.15
N HIS A 43 -5.89 9.90 42.06
CA HIS A 43 -7.22 10.52 42.07
C HIS A 43 -8.27 9.69 42.84
N LEU A 44 -8.06 8.39 43.04
CA LEU A 44 -8.96 7.52 43.84
C LEU A 44 -8.73 7.64 45.33
N ILE A 45 -7.53 8.02 45.77
CA ILE A 45 -7.12 8.07 47.16
C ILE A 45 -8.05 8.96 48.02
N PRO A 46 -8.35 10.22 47.66
CA PRO A 46 -9.23 11.07 48.46
C PRO A 46 -10.63 10.49 48.62
N SER A 47 -11.16 9.91 47.56
CA SER A 47 -12.50 9.32 47.54
C SER A 47 -12.57 8.07 48.42
N ILE A 48 -11.60 7.15 48.28
CA ILE A 48 -11.56 5.92 49.09
C ILE A 48 -11.32 6.24 50.56
N LYS A 49 -10.50 7.24 50.86
CA LYS A 49 -10.24 7.70 52.23
C LYS A 49 -11.49 8.30 52.90
N ALA A 50 -12.29 9.03 52.12
CA ALA A 50 -13.50 9.70 52.65
C ALA A 50 -14.70 8.76 52.77
N ASN A 51 -14.90 7.87 51.80
CA ASN A 51 -16.15 7.14 51.64
C ASN A 51 -15.98 5.61 51.68
N GLY A 52 -14.75 5.11 51.83
CA GLY A 52 -14.46 3.70 51.65
C GLY A 52 -14.52 3.27 50.16
N MET A 53 -14.44 1.98 49.92
CA MET A 53 -14.47 1.40 48.57
C MET A 53 -15.92 1.00 48.20
N TYR A 54 -16.53 1.70 47.25
CA TYR A 54 -17.92 1.44 46.83
C TYR A 54 -18.09 0.15 45.99
N HIS A 55 -17.08 -0.21 45.22
CA HIS A 55 -17.15 -1.37 44.36
C HIS A 55 -16.14 -2.43 44.81
N PRO A 56 -16.54 -3.71 44.92
CA PRO A 56 -15.62 -4.77 45.28
C PRO A 56 -14.55 -4.93 44.21
N ILE A 57 -13.40 -5.45 44.59
CA ILE A 57 -12.35 -5.93 43.69
C ILE A 57 -12.79 -7.27 43.14
N LEU A 58 -12.56 -7.52 41.86
CA LEU A 58 -12.85 -8.82 41.27
C LEU A 58 -11.56 -9.67 41.28
N GLY A 59 -11.65 -10.92 41.75
CA GLY A 59 -10.50 -11.81 41.84
C GLY A 59 -10.88 -13.28 41.70
N HIS A 60 -9.86 -14.12 41.59
CA HIS A 60 -10.00 -15.59 41.67
C HIS A 60 -8.95 -16.19 42.61
N ARG A 61 -9.25 -17.33 43.23
CA ARG A 61 -8.28 -18.10 44.00
C ARG A 61 -7.36 -18.87 43.11
N ASN A 62 -6.07 -18.90 43.41
CA ASN A 62 -5.09 -19.72 42.71
C ASN A 62 -5.17 -21.18 43.17
N ASP A 63 -4.92 -22.11 42.25
CA ASP A 63 -4.99 -23.56 42.50
C ASP A 63 -3.93 -24.08 43.47
N GLU A 64 -2.78 -23.41 43.55
CA GLU A 64 -1.59 -23.85 44.30
C GLU A 64 -1.47 -23.18 45.68
N GLY A 65 -2.45 -22.38 46.08
CA GLY A 65 -2.43 -21.65 47.34
C GLY A 65 -3.68 -20.82 47.61
N ASP A 66 -3.77 -20.28 48.83
CA ASP A 66 -4.89 -19.44 49.24
C ASP A 66 -4.78 -17.99 48.73
N THR A 67 -3.85 -17.75 47.80
CA THR A 67 -3.59 -16.43 47.20
C THR A 67 -4.68 -16.06 46.19
N ILE A 68 -5.19 -14.83 46.32
CA ILE A 68 -6.21 -14.28 45.43
C ILE A 68 -5.52 -13.38 44.39
N THR A 69 -5.67 -13.73 43.12
CA THR A 69 -5.20 -12.88 41.99
C THR A 69 -6.31 -11.94 41.58
N VAL A 70 -5.98 -10.65 41.44
CA VAL A 70 -6.90 -9.58 41.05
C VAL A 70 -7.13 -9.62 39.53
N ILE A 71 -8.40 -9.69 39.12
CA ILE A 71 -8.86 -9.60 37.75
C ILE A 71 -9.16 -8.16 37.37
N ASP A 72 -9.98 -7.47 38.16
CA ASP A 72 -10.31 -6.04 38.02
C ASP A 72 -10.19 -5.28 39.33
N GLY A 73 -9.74 -4.03 39.25
CA GLY A 73 -9.61 -3.15 40.41
C GLY A 73 -8.19 -2.96 40.92
N GLN A 74 -7.16 -3.23 40.14
CA GLN A 74 -5.74 -3.06 40.53
C GLN A 74 -5.45 -1.65 41.06
N CYS A 75 -5.91 -0.59 40.37
CA CYS A 75 -5.77 0.80 40.86
C CYS A 75 -6.43 1.00 42.22
N ARG A 76 -7.56 0.32 42.48
CA ARG A 76 -8.24 0.37 43.78
C ARG A 76 -7.44 -0.37 44.86
N VAL A 77 -6.81 -1.48 44.54
CA VAL A 77 -5.90 -2.20 45.44
C VAL A 77 -4.69 -1.35 45.77
N LEU A 78 -4.06 -0.73 44.78
CA LEU A 78 -2.89 0.14 44.98
C LEU A 78 -3.25 1.35 45.84
N ALA A 79 -4.37 2.01 45.56
CA ALA A 79 -4.86 3.11 46.40
C ALA A 79 -5.18 2.65 47.83
N ALA A 80 -5.75 1.45 48.01
CA ALA A 80 -6.02 0.90 49.35
C ALA A 80 -4.73 0.58 50.13
N ARG A 81 -3.70 0.08 49.47
CA ARG A 81 -2.35 -0.14 50.04
C ARG A 81 -1.73 1.18 50.49
N GLU A 82 -1.80 2.20 49.66
CA GLU A 82 -1.22 3.53 49.93
C GLU A 82 -1.84 4.20 51.15
N ILE A 83 -3.15 4.07 51.32
CA ILE A 83 -3.85 4.65 52.51
C ILE A 83 -3.89 3.72 53.71
N GLY A 84 -3.33 2.53 53.62
CA GLY A 84 -3.24 1.57 54.72
C GLY A 84 -4.59 0.99 55.16
N LEU A 85 -5.50 0.70 54.21
CA LEU A 85 -6.76 0.04 54.57
C LEU A 85 -6.47 -1.37 55.13
N PRO A 86 -7.13 -1.75 56.24
CA PRO A 86 -6.93 -3.05 56.85
C PRO A 86 -7.46 -4.20 56.01
N ASP A 87 -8.56 -3.99 55.31
CA ASP A 87 -9.17 -4.95 54.39
C ASP A 87 -9.94 -4.25 53.27
N VAL A 88 -10.12 -4.99 52.19
CA VAL A 88 -10.92 -4.61 51.01
C VAL A 88 -11.88 -5.75 50.68
N LEU A 89 -13.01 -5.39 50.06
CA LEU A 89 -14.03 -6.34 49.66
C LEU A 89 -13.65 -6.91 48.27
N VAL A 90 -13.56 -8.23 48.17
CA VAL A 90 -13.22 -8.97 46.95
C VAL A 90 -14.38 -9.89 46.61
N LEU A 91 -14.87 -9.77 45.38
CA LEU A 91 -15.82 -10.70 44.79
C LEU A 91 -15.01 -11.80 44.05
N LEU A 92 -15.10 -13.02 44.58
CA LEU A 92 -14.42 -14.16 44.01
C LEU A 92 -15.26 -14.80 42.91
N GLN A 93 -14.67 -14.94 41.74
CA GLN A 93 -15.24 -15.76 40.70
C GLN A 93 -15.04 -17.25 41.01
N PRO A 94 -16.05 -18.09 40.73
CA PRO A 94 -15.98 -19.50 41.01
C PRO A 94 -14.89 -20.18 40.21
N HIS A 95 -14.31 -21.18 40.80
CA HIS A 95 -13.37 -22.09 40.15
C HIS A 95 -14.07 -22.80 38.96
N THR A 96 -13.57 -22.66 37.78
CA THR A 96 -14.07 -23.41 36.60
C THR A 96 -13.09 -24.53 36.27
N ASP A 97 -13.61 -25.72 35.90
CA ASP A 97 -12.80 -26.88 35.44
C ASP A 97 -12.10 -26.64 34.07
N LYS A 98 -11.68 -25.40 33.83
CA LYS A 98 -11.00 -24.98 32.62
C LYS A 98 -9.48 -25.21 32.74
N THR A 99 -8.84 -25.48 31.60
CA THR A 99 -7.38 -25.52 31.55
C THR A 99 -6.76 -24.17 31.92
N LEU A 100 -5.51 -24.16 32.39
CA LEU A 100 -4.76 -22.93 32.69
C LEU A 100 -4.79 -21.93 31.54
N ALA A 101 -4.59 -22.42 30.29
CA ALA A 101 -4.66 -21.58 29.09
C ALA A 101 -6.04 -20.98 28.84
N ALA A 102 -7.11 -21.71 29.15
CA ALA A 102 -8.47 -21.21 29.00
C ALA A 102 -8.81 -20.15 30.05
N ARG A 103 -8.32 -20.30 31.26
CA ARG A 103 -8.47 -19.30 32.34
C ARG A 103 -7.70 -18.02 32.02
N GLU A 104 -6.48 -18.16 31.50
CA GLU A 104 -5.68 -17.01 31.08
C GLU A 104 -6.35 -16.25 29.93
N ALA A 105 -6.92 -16.97 28.96
CA ALA A 105 -7.70 -16.37 27.90
C ALA A 105 -8.94 -15.62 28.43
N ASP A 106 -9.67 -16.21 29.38
CA ASP A 106 -10.83 -15.54 30.00
C ASP A 106 -10.41 -14.25 30.72
N ARG A 107 -9.33 -14.29 31.49
CA ARG A 107 -8.75 -13.13 32.18
C ARG A 107 -8.43 -11.99 31.23
N ILE A 108 -7.73 -12.30 30.12
CA ILE A 108 -7.34 -11.28 29.13
C ILE A 108 -8.57 -10.66 28.47
N ILE A 109 -9.55 -11.48 28.06
CA ILE A 109 -10.78 -10.99 27.46
C ILE A 109 -11.54 -10.06 28.41
N GLU A 110 -11.66 -10.45 29.68
CA GLU A 110 -12.36 -9.68 30.68
C GLU A 110 -11.66 -8.34 30.98
N GLN A 111 -10.33 -8.34 30.98
CA GLN A 111 -9.53 -7.12 31.09
C GLN A 111 -9.70 -6.20 29.89
N ILE A 112 -9.70 -6.73 28.65
CA ILE A 112 -9.97 -5.94 27.44
C ILE A 112 -11.38 -5.34 27.50
N GLU A 113 -12.40 -6.11 27.90
CA GLU A 113 -13.78 -5.66 27.95
C GLU A 113 -14.02 -4.60 29.03
N THR A 114 -13.57 -4.87 30.26
CA THR A 114 -13.77 -3.94 31.41
C THR A 114 -12.98 -2.65 31.21
N THR A 115 -11.82 -2.72 30.60
CA THR A 115 -10.95 -1.56 30.38
C THR A 115 -11.34 -0.76 29.12
N ARG A 116 -12.04 -1.38 28.15
CA ARG A 116 -12.61 -0.69 26.97
C ARG A 116 -13.55 0.46 27.35
N ARG A 117 -14.20 0.38 28.51
CA ARG A 117 -15.00 1.48 29.06
C ARG A 117 -14.18 2.69 29.57
N ARG A 118 -12.83 2.57 29.65
CA ARG A 118 -11.88 3.58 30.12
C ARG A 118 -10.76 3.87 29.08
N SER A 119 -11.06 3.80 27.78
CA SER A 119 -10.15 4.13 26.66
C SER A 119 -8.75 3.47 26.77
N LEU A 120 -8.68 2.15 26.45
CA LEU A 120 -7.42 1.53 26.08
C LEU A 120 -6.88 2.21 24.83
N THR A 121 -5.56 2.41 24.75
CA THR A 121 -4.92 2.76 23.49
C THR A 121 -4.98 1.58 22.53
N ASP A 122 -4.96 1.83 21.23
CA ASP A 122 -4.96 0.78 20.20
C ASP A 122 -3.84 -0.22 20.47
N MET A 123 -2.68 0.25 20.90
CA MET A 123 -1.53 -0.58 21.23
C MET A 123 -1.79 -1.53 22.41
N GLN A 124 -2.44 -1.06 23.46
CA GLN A 124 -2.81 -1.90 24.61
C GLN A 124 -3.80 -3.00 24.19
N VAL A 125 -4.74 -2.68 23.30
CA VAL A 125 -5.66 -3.68 22.71
C VAL A 125 -4.90 -4.71 21.89
N VAL A 126 -3.97 -4.27 21.02
CA VAL A 126 -3.14 -5.16 20.19
C VAL A 126 -2.31 -6.10 21.05
N ARG A 127 -1.64 -5.61 22.10
CA ARG A 127 -0.85 -6.45 23.03
C ARG A 127 -1.74 -7.46 23.77
N GLY A 128 -2.91 -7.03 24.26
CA GLY A 128 -3.87 -7.95 24.87
C GLY A 128 -4.36 -9.04 23.92
N MET A 129 -4.65 -8.68 22.67
CA MET A 129 -5.04 -9.64 21.64
C MET A 129 -3.88 -10.59 21.27
N GLN A 130 -2.63 -10.10 21.26
CA GLN A 130 -1.45 -10.93 21.03
C GLN A 130 -1.29 -11.99 22.13
N GLU A 131 -1.38 -11.59 23.40
CA GLU A 131 -1.36 -12.52 24.52
C GLU A 131 -2.51 -13.53 24.45
N LEU A 132 -3.72 -13.05 24.19
CA LEU A 132 -4.91 -13.89 24.03
C LEU A 132 -4.70 -14.98 22.96
N PHE A 133 -4.18 -14.62 21.79
CA PHE A 133 -3.95 -15.57 20.70
C PHE A 133 -2.80 -16.54 20.97
N LYS A 134 -1.78 -16.13 21.77
CA LYS A 134 -0.70 -17.01 22.22
C LYS A 134 -1.22 -18.16 23.09
N THR A 135 -2.31 -17.96 23.84
CA THR A 135 -2.91 -19.03 24.68
C THR A 135 -3.45 -20.20 23.86
N ARG A 136 -3.79 -20.00 22.57
CA ARG A 136 -4.43 -20.98 21.67
C ARG A 136 -5.74 -21.58 22.21
N ALA A 137 -6.28 -21.03 23.29
CA ALA A 137 -7.46 -21.55 23.98
C ALA A 137 -8.79 -21.07 23.42
N VAL A 138 -8.76 -20.03 22.54
CA VAL A 138 -9.97 -19.37 22.02
C VAL A 138 -10.04 -19.42 20.51
N LYS A 139 -11.26 -19.62 19.98
CA LYS A 139 -11.57 -19.52 18.57
C LYS A 139 -11.96 -18.09 18.20
N ASN A 140 -11.84 -17.72 16.92
CA ASN A 140 -12.22 -16.37 16.46
C ASN A 140 -13.67 -16.03 16.80
N ALA A 141 -14.60 -16.98 16.62
CA ALA A 141 -16.01 -16.76 16.93
C ALA A 141 -16.26 -16.44 18.42
N ASP A 142 -15.50 -17.07 19.33
CA ASP A 142 -15.62 -16.81 20.76
C ASP A 142 -15.11 -15.41 21.11
N VAL A 143 -13.99 -14.99 20.48
CA VAL A 143 -13.43 -13.64 20.65
C VAL A 143 -14.40 -12.59 20.08
N SER A 144 -14.94 -12.84 18.89
CA SER A 144 -15.96 -12.00 18.24
C SER A 144 -17.17 -11.78 19.16
N ALA A 145 -17.75 -12.87 19.65
CA ALA A 145 -18.94 -12.84 20.49
C ALA A 145 -18.69 -12.15 21.85
N ARG A 146 -17.54 -12.41 22.49
CA ARG A 146 -17.24 -11.91 23.83
C ARG A 146 -16.77 -10.46 23.85
N LEU A 147 -16.01 -10.02 22.84
CA LEU A 147 -15.54 -8.64 22.74
C LEU A 147 -16.44 -7.74 21.89
N GLY A 148 -17.53 -8.28 21.33
CA GLY A 148 -18.42 -7.53 20.45
C GLY A 148 -17.73 -7.00 19.18
N LEU A 149 -16.70 -7.72 18.70
CA LEU A 149 -15.97 -7.43 17.47
C LEU A 149 -16.57 -8.21 16.31
N SER A 150 -16.50 -7.65 15.11
CA SER A 150 -16.82 -8.43 13.90
C SER A 150 -15.72 -9.47 13.63
N ASP A 151 -16.07 -10.55 12.92
CA ASP A 151 -15.10 -11.58 12.50
C ASP A 151 -13.96 -10.99 11.65
N LYS A 152 -14.25 -9.92 10.89
CA LYS A 152 -13.25 -9.18 10.11
C LYS A 152 -12.24 -8.47 11.03
N GLU A 153 -12.71 -7.84 12.10
CA GLU A 153 -11.83 -7.18 13.07
C GLU A 153 -10.97 -8.19 13.81
N VAL A 154 -11.55 -9.30 14.27
CA VAL A 154 -10.77 -10.38 14.91
C VAL A 154 -9.70 -10.93 13.97
N THR A 155 -10.02 -11.08 12.68
CA THR A 155 -9.06 -11.52 11.65
C THR A 155 -7.94 -10.50 11.45
N LYS A 156 -8.25 -9.19 11.44
CA LYS A 156 -7.27 -8.11 11.39
C LYS A 156 -6.30 -8.18 12.58
N TYR A 157 -6.83 -8.27 13.81
CA TYR A 157 -5.99 -8.43 15.00
C TYR A 157 -5.10 -9.67 14.93
N ARG A 158 -5.64 -10.80 14.48
CA ARG A 158 -4.86 -12.04 14.36
C ARG A 158 -3.75 -11.94 13.29
N LYS A 159 -3.96 -11.18 12.23
CA LYS A 159 -2.93 -10.89 11.23
C LYS A 159 -1.84 -10.01 11.84
N LEU A 160 -2.23 -8.91 12.48
CA LEU A 160 -1.33 -7.94 13.09
C LEU A 160 -0.46 -8.58 14.19
N THR A 161 -1.07 -9.38 15.08
CA THR A 161 -0.37 -10.01 16.21
C THR A 161 0.61 -11.13 15.82
N LYS A 162 0.70 -11.48 14.53
CA LYS A 162 1.73 -12.40 14.01
C LYS A 162 2.98 -11.67 13.50
N SER A 163 2.90 -10.38 13.27
CA SER A 163 4.01 -9.57 12.78
C SER A 163 4.60 -8.77 13.93
N ASP A 164 5.76 -9.20 14.42
CA ASP A 164 6.48 -8.47 15.47
C ASP A 164 6.95 -7.12 14.92
N THR A 165 7.39 -7.05 13.67
CA THR A 165 7.80 -5.81 12.98
C THR A 165 6.69 -4.77 12.94
N ALA A 166 5.44 -5.20 12.66
CA ALA A 166 4.30 -4.28 12.63
C ALA A 166 3.95 -3.76 14.03
N ILE A 167 4.09 -4.59 15.05
CA ILE A 167 3.88 -4.20 16.45
C ILE A 167 4.94 -3.20 16.90
N GLU A 168 6.22 -3.48 16.63
CA GLU A 168 7.34 -2.56 16.92
C GLU A 168 7.17 -1.22 16.20
N ALA A 169 6.82 -1.24 14.92
CA ALA A 169 6.56 -0.02 14.17
C ALA A 169 5.38 0.81 14.73
N MET A 170 4.37 0.13 15.27
CA MET A 170 3.24 0.78 15.93
C MET A 170 3.65 1.45 17.24
N GLU A 171 4.58 0.84 18.00
CA GLU A 171 5.13 1.39 19.24
C GLU A 171 6.05 2.60 19.00
N ASP A 172 7.03 2.41 18.12
CA ASP A 172 8.10 3.39 17.88
C ASP A 172 7.61 4.63 17.10
N ASN A 173 6.73 4.43 16.11
CA ASN A 173 6.30 5.48 15.19
C ASN A 173 4.89 6.02 15.49
N GLN A 174 4.23 5.58 16.56
CA GLN A 174 2.85 5.95 16.89
C GLN A 174 1.86 5.74 15.73
N LEU A 175 2.07 4.67 14.95
CA LEU A 175 1.23 4.33 13.82
C LEU A 175 -0.16 3.88 14.28
N SER A 176 -1.16 4.13 13.45
CA SER A 176 -2.50 3.57 13.64
C SER A 176 -2.49 2.05 13.42
N MET A 177 -3.50 1.37 13.96
CA MET A 177 -3.67 -0.06 13.70
C MET A 177 -3.79 -0.38 12.20
N GLU A 178 -4.36 0.52 11.42
CA GLU A 178 -4.52 0.35 9.97
C GLU A 178 -3.18 0.43 9.25
N GLU A 179 -2.31 1.35 9.62
CA GLU A 179 -0.95 1.46 9.08
C GLU A 179 -0.10 0.25 9.48
N ALA A 180 -0.20 -0.21 10.73
CA ALA A 180 0.50 -1.41 11.20
C ALA A 180 0.02 -2.69 10.47
N LEU A 181 -1.27 -2.79 10.13
CA LEU A 181 -1.79 -3.89 9.31
C LEU A 181 -1.21 -3.90 7.90
N ILE A 182 -0.94 -2.73 7.34
CA ILE A 182 -0.26 -2.60 6.04
C ILE A 182 1.17 -3.12 6.15
N ILE A 183 1.91 -2.76 7.20
CA ILE A 183 3.27 -3.27 7.44
C ILE A 183 3.26 -4.80 7.56
N ALA A 184 2.31 -5.36 8.34
CA ALA A 184 2.14 -6.80 8.49
C ALA A 184 1.82 -7.54 7.16
N GLU A 185 1.42 -6.84 6.12
CA GLU A 185 1.19 -7.42 4.79
C GLU A 185 2.50 -7.78 4.08
N PHE A 186 3.57 -7.04 4.40
CA PHE A 186 4.89 -7.21 3.80
C PHE A 186 5.84 -8.04 4.66
N GLU A 187 5.34 -8.76 5.67
CA GLU A 187 6.15 -9.65 6.50
C GLU A 187 6.91 -10.66 5.64
N GLY A 188 8.22 -10.79 5.88
CA GLY A 188 9.12 -11.61 5.07
C GLY A 188 9.69 -10.93 3.83
N ASN A 189 9.37 -9.65 3.58
CA ASN A 189 9.99 -8.83 2.55
C ASN A 189 10.78 -7.68 3.21
N ASP A 190 12.04 -7.93 3.53
CA ASP A 190 12.91 -7.00 4.27
C ASP A 190 13.10 -5.66 3.54
N GLU A 191 13.12 -5.66 2.20
CA GLU A 191 13.24 -4.44 1.40
C GLU A 191 11.99 -3.57 1.52
N ALA A 192 10.82 -4.19 1.40
CA ALA A 192 9.55 -3.50 1.56
C ALA A 192 9.38 -2.95 2.98
N LEU A 193 9.73 -3.75 4.00
CA LEU A 193 9.68 -3.34 5.40
C LEU A 193 10.62 -2.16 5.68
N ALA A 194 11.84 -2.17 5.14
CA ALA A 194 12.78 -1.06 5.29
C ALA A 194 12.25 0.25 4.65
N ARG A 195 11.58 0.16 3.50
CA ARG A 195 10.93 1.32 2.84
C ARG A 195 9.74 1.83 3.66
N LEU A 196 8.91 0.94 4.18
CA LEU A 196 7.76 1.30 5.02
C LEU A 196 8.18 1.90 6.36
N ALA A 197 9.26 1.40 6.97
CA ALA A 197 9.80 1.95 8.21
C ALA A 197 10.34 3.38 8.06
N ARG A 198 10.82 3.76 6.87
CA ARG A 198 11.25 5.13 6.56
C ARG A 198 10.08 6.07 6.22
N ALA A 199 8.89 5.51 5.94
CA ALA A 199 7.73 6.33 5.59
C ALA A 199 7.27 7.13 6.80
N SER A 200 7.04 8.43 6.61
CA SER A 200 6.45 9.28 7.64
C SER A 200 5.01 8.88 7.93
N ARG A 201 4.53 9.23 9.12
CA ARG A 201 3.14 9.02 9.52
C ARG A 201 2.17 9.57 8.46
N GLY A 202 1.19 8.77 8.07
CA GLY A 202 0.22 9.10 6.99
C GLY A 202 0.69 8.70 5.59
N ASN A 203 1.99 8.41 5.37
CA ASN A 203 2.53 8.00 4.06
C ASN A 203 2.71 6.48 3.92
N VAL A 204 2.43 5.69 4.96
CA VAL A 204 2.56 4.22 4.94
C VAL A 204 1.68 3.60 3.84
N GLN A 205 0.43 4.06 3.70
CA GLN A 205 -0.49 3.58 2.65
C GLN A 205 0.03 3.89 1.25
N TYR A 206 0.57 5.09 1.05
CA TYR A 206 1.15 5.51 -0.21
C TYR A 206 2.40 4.70 -0.58
N THR A 207 3.33 4.54 0.38
CA THR A 207 4.52 3.71 0.20
C THR A 207 4.15 2.26 -0.12
N ALA A 208 3.17 1.69 0.57
CA ALA A 208 2.67 0.35 0.29
C ALA A 208 2.04 0.23 -1.10
N ALA A 209 1.28 1.24 -1.55
CA ALA A 209 0.71 1.28 -2.90
C ALA A 209 1.82 1.31 -3.96
N ARG A 210 2.88 2.10 -3.76
CA ARG A 210 4.07 2.10 -4.63
C ARG A 210 4.69 0.70 -4.73
N ILE A 211 4.96 0.07 -3.60
CA ILE A 211 5.58 -1.28 -3.55
C ILE A 211 4.71 -2.31 -4.27
N ARG A 212 3.38 -2.28 -4.06
CA ARG A 212 2.45 -3.20 -4.76
C ARG A 212 2.43 -2.96 -6.26
N ASN A 213 2.43 -1.70 -6.70
CA ASN A 213 2.46 -1.36 -8.12
C ASN A 213 3.76 -1.80 -8.78
N GLU A 214 4.91 -1.57 -8.13
CA GLU A 214 6.21 -2.03 -8.60
C GLU A 214 6.26 -3.57 -8.70
N ALA A 215 5.76 -4.27 -7.68
CA ALA A 215 5.70 -5.75 -7.70
C ALA A 215 4.79 -6.27 -8.82
N LYS A 216 3.65 -5.62 -9.05
CA LYS A 216 2.72 -5.95 -10.13
C LYS A 216 3.36 -5.69 -11.49
N GLU A 217 3.99 -4.54 -11.69
CA GLU A 217 4.66 -4.18 -12.94
C GLU A 217 5.79 -5.17 -13.26
N ARG A 218 6.59 -5.57 -12.24
CA ARG A 218 7.63 -6.59 -12.40
C ARG A 218 7.07 -7.96 -12.76
N ALA A 219 5.92 -8.36 -12.18
CA ALA A 219 5.27 -9.62 -12.52
C ALA A 219 4.73 -9.60 -13.96
N GLU A 220 4.11 -8.50 -14.37
CA GLU A 220 3.64 -8.31 -15.76
C GLU A 220 4.81 -8.27 -16.75
N TYR A 221 5.93 -7.63 -16.38
CA TYR A 221 7.17 -7.61 -17.17
C TYR A 221 7.75 -9.02 -17.33
N ALA A 222 7.86 -9.76 -16.24
CA ALA A 222 8.40 -11.13 -16.28
C ALA A 222 7.54 -12.07 -17.14
N GLU A 223 6.22 -11.89 -17.14
CA GLU A 223 5.31 -12.65 -18.01
C GLU A 223 5.52 -12.29 -19.48
N ALA A 224 5.62 -10.99 -19.79
CA ALA A 224 5.86 -10.50 -21.15
C ALA A 224 7.27 -10.88 -21.68
N ALA A 225 8.25 -11.04 -20.78
CA ALA A 225 9.63 -11.40 -21.08
C ALA A 225 9.83 -12.89 -21.43
N LYS A 226 8.92 -13.77 -20.98
CA LYS A 226 9.06 -15.23 -21.20
C LYS A 226 9.32 -15.63 -22.64
N PRO A 227 8.57 -15.15 -23.66
CA PRO A 227 8.83 -15.55 -25.05
C PRO A 227 10.26 -15.25 -25.51
N TYR A 228 10.83 -14.14 -25.03
CA TYR A 228 12.20 -13.74 -25.37
C TYR A 228 13.24 -14.60 -24.64
N THR A 229 13.00 -14.88 -23.36
CA THR A 229 13.85 -15.78 -22.59
C THR A 229 13.87 -17.20 -23.22
N ASP A 230 12.69 -17.71 -23.58
CA ASP A 230 12.52 -19.04 -24.18
C ASP A 230 13.17 -19.10 -25.59
N ALA A 231 13.20 -17.98 -26.31
CA ALA A 231 13.89 -17.86 -27.59
C ALA A 231 15.42 -17.71 -27.46
N GLY A 232 15.97 -17.51 -26.26
CA GLY A 232 17.39 -17.43 -25.97
C GLY A 232 17.98 -16.02 -25.93
N PHE A 233 17.16 -14.98 -25.91
CA PHE A 233 17.60 -13.60 -25.69
C PHE A 233 18.04 -13.37 -24.25
N THR A 234 18.97 -12.44 -24.05
CA THR A 234 19.28 -11.88 -22.74
C THR A 234 18.25 -10.82 -22.39
N VAL A 235 17.29 -11.15 -21.51
CA VAL A 235 16.29 -10.16 -21.06
C VAL A 235 16.89 -9.28 -19.97
N LEU A 236 16.87 -7.96 -20.18
CA LEU A 236 17.32 -6.96 -19.22
C LEU A 236 16.31 -6.81 -18.07
N ASP A 237 16.78 -6.37 -16.90
CA ASP A 237 15.86 -6.06 -15.78
C ASP A 237 15.01 -4.83 -16.14
N ILE A 238 13.79 -4.75 -15.61
CA ILE A 238 12.89 -3.60 -15.83
C ILE A 238 13.49 -2.26 -15.34
N ASP A 239 14.42 -2.35 -14.40
CA ASP A 239 15.12 -1.19 -13.83
C ASP A 239 16.43 -0.86 -14.58
N ASP A 240 16.85 -1.69 -15.56
CA ASP A 240 18.00 -1.40 -16.42
C ASP A 240 17.67 -0.26 -17.39
N ASP A 241 18.68 0.49 -17.78
CA ASP A 241 18.54 1.64 -18.67
C ASP A 241 19.60 1.59 -19.77
N PRO A 242 19.43 0.65 -20.72
CA PRO A 242 20.44 0.41 -21.75
C PRO A 242 20.69 1.60 -22.67
N ASP A 243 19.75 2.57 -22.71
CA ASP A 243 19.95 3.83 -23.43
C ASP A 243 20.98 4.74 -22.77
N ASN A 244 21.24 4.56 -21.48
CA ASN A 244 22.20 5.36 -20.68
C ASN A 244 23.35 4.52 -20.10
N ASP A 245 23.22 3.20 -20.07
CA ASP A 245 24.30 2.32 -19.59
C ASP A 245 25.33 2.13 -20.71
N GLU A 246 26.62 2.36 -20.41
CA GLU A 246 27.71 2.21 -21.36
C GLU A 246 27.76 0.78 -21.95
N GLY A 247 27.94 0.69 -23.23
CA GLY A 247 28.16 -0.58 -23.93
C GLY A 247 26.93 -1.19 -24.62
N TYR A 248 25.74 -0.61 -24.46
CA TYR A 248 24.56 -1.04 -25.20
C TYR A 248 24.35 -0.16 -26.45
N VAL A 249 24.12 -0.79 -27.60
CA VAL A 249 23.78 -0.10 -28.86
C VAL A 249 22.43 -0.60 -29.35
N LEU A 250 21.50 0.31 -29.57
CA LEU A 250 20.14 0.01 -30.04
C LEU A 250 20.20 -0.58 -31.46
N SER A 251 19.41 -1.60 -31.78
CA SER A 251 19.37 -2.25 -33.06
C SER A 251 19.02 -1.31 -34.23
N GLU A 252 18.24 -0.28 -33.96
CA GLU A 252 17.87 0.75 -34.95
C GLU A 252 19.06 1.60 -35.42
N ASP A 253 20.11 1.72 -34.59
CA ASP A 253 21.33 2.45 -34.87
C ASP A 253 22.40 1.57 -35.56
N LEU A 254 22.06 0.31 -35.84
CA LEU A 254 22.97 -0.68 -36.38
C LEU A 254 22.61 -1.07 -37.83
N VAL A 255 23.66 -1.32 -38.63
CA VAL A 255 23.56 -1.82 -39.98
C VAL A 255 24.40 -3.08 -40.13
N ASN A 256 24.05 -3.93 -41.09
CA ASN A 256 24.81 -5.13 -41.42
C ASN A 256 26.19 -4.78 -41.96
N GLN A 257 27.23 -5.45 -41.49
CA GLN A 257 28.60 -5.26 -42.01
C GLN A 257 28.76 -5.69 -43.50
N ALA A 258 27.92 -6.61 -43.98
CA ALA A 258 28.05 -7.20 -45.30
C ALA A 258 27.51 -6.29 -46.42
N ASP A 259 26.42 -5.59 -46.20
CA ASP A 259 25.68 -4.82 -47.20
C ASP A 259 25.35 -3.38 -46.80
N GLY A 260 25.52 -3.04 -45.52
CA GLY A 260 25.20 -1.72 -44.99
C GLY A 260 23.70 -1.44 -44.78
N GLU A 261 22.87 -2.46 -44.97
CA GLU A 261 21.42 -2.33 -44.79
C GLU A 261 21.04 -2.40 -43.30
N PRO A 262 19.91 -1.76 -42.86
CA PRO A 262 19.45 -1.84 -41.51
C PRO A 262 19.24 -3.27 -41.02
N VAL A 263 19.46 -3.50 -39.72
CA VAL A 263 19.25 -4.82 -39.10
C VAL A 263 17.76 -5.15 -39.10
N THR A 264 17.42 -6.32 -39.61
CA THR A 264 16.02 -6.79 -39.62
C THR A 264 15.68 -7.65 -38.41
N GLN A 265 14.38 -7.71 -38.05
CA GLN A 265 13.90 -8.57 -36.96
C GLN A 265 14.24 -10.05 -37.21
N GLU A 266 14.20 -10.52 -38.48
CA GLU A 266 14.56 -11.90 -38.82
C GLU A 266 16.01 -12.23 -38.49
N GLN A 267 16.92 -11.26 -38.64
CA GLN A 267 18.34 -11.42 -38.29
C GLN A 267 18.57 -11.46 -36.79
N ILE A 268 17.82 -10.61 -36.02
CA ILE A 268 17.84 -10.61 -34.58
C ILE A 268 17.34 -11.97 -34.07
N ASP A 269 16.21 -12.45 -34.56
CA ASP A 269 15.59 -13.71 -34.15
C ASP A 269 16.43 -14.95 -34.54
N ALA A 270 17.24 -14.85 -35.60
CA ALA A 270 18.15 -15.93 -36.02
C ALA A 270 19.34 -16.12 -35.06
N ASN A 271 19.76 -15.09 -34.32
CA ASN A 271 20.91 -15.12 -33.42
C ASN A 271 20.62 -14.46 -32.06
N PRO A 272 19.64 -14.93 -31.30
CA PRO A 272 19.16 -14.25 -30.07
C PRO A 272 20.25 -14.09 -29.00
N ALA A 273 21.25 -14.96 -28.98
CA ALA A 273 22.33 -14.90 -27.99
C ALA A 273 23.22 -13.65 -28.07
N HIS A 274 23.23 -12.94 -29.20
CA HIS A 274 24.00 -11.69 -29.40
C HIS A 274 23.19 -10.43 -29.03
N TRP A 275 21.91 -10.62 -28.64
CA TRP A 275 21.01 -9.50 -28.39
C TRP A 275 20.48 -9.52 -26.97
N SER A 276 20.46 -8.34 -26.36
CA SER A 276 19.74 -8.07 -25.13
C SER A 276 18.41 -7.42 -25.48
N VAL A 277 17.34 -7.81 -24.79
CA VAL A 277 16.01 -7.26 -25.01
C VAL A 277 15.54 -6.54 -23.76
N GLN A 278 15.03 -5.33 -23.92
CA GLN A 278 14.29 -4.61 -22.90
C GLN A 278 12.86 -4.40 -23.36
N LEU A 279 11.92 -4.65 -22.45
CA LEU A 279 10.51 -4.40 -22.73
C LEU A 279 10.10 -3.06 -22.14
N TRP A 280 9.31 -2.33 -22.89
CA TRP A 280 8.71 -1.07 -22.45
C TRP A 280 7.23 -1.07 -22.80
N ARG A 281 6.43 -0.22 -22.15
CA ARG A 281 4.98 -0.28 -22.23
C ARG A 281 4.42 1.03 -22.74
N ASP A 282 3.66 0.96 -23.83
CA ASP A 282 2.99 2.12 -24.39
C ASP A 282 1.58 1.79 -24.89
N TRP A 283 0.83 2.83 -25.22
CA TRP A 283 -0.49 2.74 -25.79
C TRP A 283 -0.42 2.35 -27.25
N ALA A 284 -1.24 1.38 -27.63
CA ALA A 284 -1.41 0.98 -29.02
C ALA A 284 -2.85 0.61 -29.31
N TYR A 285 -3.23 0.75 -30.57
CA TYR A 285 -4.47 0.16 -31.06
C TYR A 285 -4.20 -1.29 -31.41
N VAL A 286 -4.98 -2.19 -30.82
CA VAL A 286 -4.80 -3.64 -30.98
C VAL A 286 -6.08 -4.21 -31.55
N HIS A 287 -5.96 -5.01 -32.60
CA HIS A 287 -7.10 -5.69 -33.19
C HIS A 287 -7.68 -6.71 -32.22
N ILE A 288 -8.97 -6.59 -31.90
CA ILE A 288 -9.64 -7.34 -30.82
C ILE A 288 -9.55 -8.86 -31.00
N LYS A 289 -9.55 -9.35 -32.26
CA LYS A 289 -9.56 -10.79 -32.55
C LYS A 289 -8.16 -11.38 -32.73
N SER A 290 -7.26 -10.71 -33.47
CA SER A 290 -5.91 -11.23 -33.74
C SER A 290 -4.91 -10.86 -32.62
N GLY A 291 -5.15 -9.78 -31.87
CA GLY A 291 -4.21 -9.26 -30.88
C GLY A 291 -3.04 -8.47 -31.47
N GLU A 292 -3.03 -8.25 -32.79
CA GLU A 292 -1.98 -7.52 -33.49
C GLU A 292 -2.14 -6.01 -33.31
N VAL A 293 -1.01 -5.31 -33.30
CA VAL A 293 -0.98 -3.84 -33.29
C VAL A 293 -1.45 -3.33 -34.64
N VAL A 294 -2.30 -2.33 -34.61
CA VAL A 294 -2.87 -1.67 -35.78
C VAL A 294 -2.41 -0.23 -35.78
N GLU A 295 -1.71 0.17 -36.85
CA GLU A 295 -1.32 1.55 -37.03
C GLU A 295 -2.53 2.47 -37.21
N THR A 296 -2.41 3.71 -36.70
CA THR A 296 -3.54 4.66 -36.64
C THR A 296 -4.04 5.10 -38.02
N ASP A 297 -3.19 5.07 -39.03
CA ASP A 297 -3.48 5.44 -40.39
C ASP A 297 -4.26 4.36 -41.17
N VAL A 298 -4.22 3.10 -40.72
CA VAL A 298 -5.01 2.00 -41.28
C VAL A 298 -6.33 1.76 -40.54
N ILE A 299 -6.72 2.65 -39.58
CA ILE A 299 -8.00 2.56 -38.88
C ILE A 299 -9.02 3.49 -39.54
N ASP A 300 -10.15 2.93 -39.95
CA ASP A 300 -11.29 3.73 -40.40
C ASP A 300 -12.05 4.34 -39.23
N TRP A 301 -11.63 5.54 -38.83
CA TRP A 301 -12.23 6.29 -37.73
C TRP A 301 -13.65 6.81 -38.01
N HIS A 302 -14.04 6.87 -39.31
CA HIS A 302 -15.30 7.45 -39.75
C HIS A 302 -16.37 6.40 -40.02
N ALA A 303 -15.99 5.10 -40.07
CA ALA A 303 -16.94 4.02 -40.30
C ALA A 303 -17.97 3.97 -39.17
N LYS A 304 -19.26 3.95 -39.53
CA LYS A 304 -20.36 3.75 -38.58
C LYS A 304 -20.48 2.26 -38.25
N ALA A 305 -21.11 1.97 -37.11
CA ALA A 305 -21.20 0.60 -36.58
C ALA A 305 -21.85 -0.44 -37.55
N ASP A 306 -22.65 0.01 -38.51
CA ASP A 306 -23.36 -0.78 -39.49
C ASP A 306 -22.74 -0.70 -40.91
N GLU A 307 -21.65 0.04 -41.08
CA GLU A 307 -20.92 0.19 -42.34
C GLU A 307 -19.71 -0.76 -42.36
N THR A 308 -19.26 -1.12 -43.53
CA THR A 308 -17.95 -1.81 -43.73
C THR A 308 -16.85 -0.77 -43.80
N ALA A 309 -15.69 -1.08 -43.22
CA ALA A 309 -14.50 -0.22 -43.35
C ALA A 309 -14.12 -0.01 -44.84
N GLY A 310 -13.43 1.11 -45.10
CA GLY A 310 -12.85 1.38 -46.40
C GLY A 310 -11.90 0.27 -46.86
N GLU A 311 -11.56 0.28 -48.18
CA GLU A 311 -10.63 -0.69 -48.75
C GLU A 311 -9.27 -0.60 -48.05
N ASP A 312 -8.72 -1.71 -47.59
CA ASP A 312 -7.47 -1.84 -46.84
C ASP A 312 -7.47 -1.19 -45.42
N LEU A 313 -8.64 -0.80 -44.90
CA LEU A 313 -8.76 -0.23 -43.54
C LEU A 313 -9.41 -1.19 -42.57
N VAL A 314 -9.02 -1.08 -41.31
CA VAL A 314 -9.60 -1.81 -40.18
C VAL A 314 -10.71 -0.96 -39.53
N HIS A 315 -11.88 -1.54 -39.37
CA HIS A 315 -13.02 -0.84 -38.76
C HIS A 315 -12.71 -0.46 -37.30
N ASN A 316 -13.04 0.77 -36.89
CA ASN A 316 -12.76 1.32 -35.57
C ASN A 316 -13.35 0.47 -34.40
N ASN A 317 -14.43 -0.27 -34.62
CA ASN A 317 -15.02 -1.17 -33.61
C ASN A 317 -14.26 -2.50 -33.44
N LEU A 318 -13.30 -2.79 -34.30
CA LEU A 318 -12.45 -3.99 -34.23
C LEU A 318 -11.11 -3.74 -33.56
N VAL A 319 -10.85 -2.51 -33.14
CA VAL A 319 -9.62 -2.14 -32.45
C VAL A 319 -9.93 -1.70 -31.02
N ASP A 320 -9.02 -2.04 -30.11
CA ASP A 320 -9.04 -1.65 -28.70
C ASP A 320 -7.78 -0.83 -28.40
N HIS A 321 -7.96 0.33 -27.78
CA HIS A 321 -6.84 1.19 -27.39
C HIS A 321 -6.38 0.82 -25.99
N ARG A 322 -5.28 0.06 -25.89
CA ARG A 322 -4.75 -0.45 -24.63
C ARG A 322 -3.23 -0.36 -24.56
N ARG A 323 -2.71 -0.42 -23.33
CA ARG A 323 -1.27 -0.51 -23.10
C ARG A 323 -0.77 -1.93 -23.35
N ILE A 324 0.26 -2.07 -24.18
CA ILE A 324 0.93 -3.34 -24.47
C ILE A 324 2.43 -3.21 -24.24
N TRP A 325 3.12 -4.34 -24.19
CA TRP A 325 4.56 -4.40 -24.12
C TRP A 325 5.15 -4.40 -25.53
N PHE A 326 6.16 -3.56 -25.73
CA PHE A 326 7.02 -3.51 -26.91
C PHE A 326 8.41 -3.98 -26.52
N ALA A 327 9.20 -4.47 -27.49
CA ALA A 327 10.57 -4.89 -27.29
C ALA A 327 11.52 -3.96 -28.03
N SER A 328 12.58 -3.53 -27.35
CA SER A 328 13.75 -2.92 -27.97
C SER A 328 14.93 -3.87 -27.84
N PHE A 329 15.73 -3.98 -28.87
CA PHE A 329 16.85 -4.89 -28.93
C PHE A 329 18.16 -4.12 -28.93
N TYR A 330 19.10 -4.59 -28.11
CA TYR A 330 20.41 -3.97 -27.95
C TYR A 330 21.52 -4.98 -28.14
N SER A 331 22.65 -4.55 -28.69
CA SER A 331 23.86 -5.36 -28.74
C SER A 331 24.94 -4.75 -27.85
N THR A 332 25.64 -5.58 -27.09
CA THR A 332 26.84 -5.20 -26.34
C THR A 332 28.12 -5.49 -27.09
N ASP A 333 28.04 -6.29 -28.14
CA ASP A 333 29.15 -6.62 -29.07
C ASP A 333 28.63 -6.68 -30.49
N PRO A 334 28.46 -5.52 -31.15
CA PRO A 334 27.98 -5.45 -32.54
C PRO A 334 28.82 -6.24 -33.52
N GLN A 335 30.15 -6.30 -33.30
CA GLN A 335 31.04 -6.99 -34.22
C GLN A 335 30.79 -8.50 -34.24
N SER A 336 30.59 -9.12 -33.09
CA SER A 336 30.24 -10.54 -32.96
C SER A 336 28.86 -10.86 -33.54
N ALA A 337 27.95 -9.89 -33.54
CA ALA A 337 26.64 -9.99 -34.15
C ALA A 337 26.67 -9.78 -35.68
N GLY A 338 27.82 -9.40 -36.26
CA GLY A 338 27.97 -9.13 -37.71
C GLY A 338 27.38 -7.79 -38.14
N VAL A 339 27.24 -6.86 -37.22
CA VAL A 339 26.66 -5.52 -37.40
C VAL A 339 27.64 -4.42 -36.99
N GLN A 340 27.41 -3.19 -37.42
CA GLN A 340 28.21 -2.02 -37.11
C GLN A 340 27.30 -0.79 -36.97
N LEU A 341 27.79 0.27 -36.32
CA LEU A 341 27.07 1.54 -36.24
C LEU A 341 26.78 2.11 -37.62
N ALA A 342 25.58 2.59 -37.85
CA ALA A 342 25.20 3.33 -39.03
C ALA A 342 26.03 4.63 -39.15
N ALA A 343 26.41 5.00 -40.38
CA ALA A 343 27.26 6.17 -40.63
C ALA A 343 26.69 7.51 -40.18
N HIS A 344 25.41 7.57 -39.81
CA HIS A 344 24.75 8.77 -39.28
C HIS A 344 24.64 8.76 -37.77
N ALA A 345 24.98 7.65 -37.11
CA ALA A 345 24.98 7.51 -35.65
C ALA A 345 26.31 7.90 -35.00
N GLU A 346 27.34 8.18 -35.84
CA GLU A 346 28.54 8.83 -35.31
C GLU A 346 28.18 10.25 -34.92
N PRO A 347 28.44 10.67 -33.66
CA PRO A 347 28.26 12.06 -33.27
C PRO A 347 29.08 12.91 -34.23
N GLU A 348 28.45 13.81 -34.99
CA GLU A 348 29.16 14.78 -35.84
C GLU A 348 30.22 15.45 -34.94
N SER A 349 31.47 15.03 -35.16
CA SER A 349 32.60 15.79 -34.63
C SER A 349 32.52 17.15 -35.32
N SER A 350 31.90 18.11 -34.65
CA SER A 350 31.87 19.48 -35.13
C SER A 350 33.28 19.95 -35.28
N GLU A 351 33.77 19.99 -36.52
CA GLU A 351 34.91 20.81 -36.89
C GLU A 351 34.57 22.25 -36.47
N ALA A 352 35.16 22.66 -35.35
CA ALA A 352 35.05 24.00 -34.86
C ALA A 352 35.68 24.97 -35.86
N PRO A 353 34.98 26.06 -36.26
CA PRO A 353 35.66 27.20 -36.83
C PRO A 353 36.47 27.87 -35.70
N SER A 354 37.78 27.83 -35.86
CA SER A 354 38.71 28.53 -34.98
C SER A 354 38.44 30.03 -34.99
N SER A 355 37.96 30.58 -33.87
CA SER A 355 38.28 31.97 -33.46
C SER A 355 38.09 32.17 -31.96
N ASN A 356 39.21 32.34 -31.31
CA ASN A 356 39.55 33.16 -30.15
C ASN A 356 38.49 33.44 -29.06
N GLY A 357 38.81 33.02 -27.86
CA GLY A 357 38.63 33.84 -26.64
C GLY A 357 37.69 33.30 -25.60
N ASP A 358 38.27 32.69 -24.60
CA ASP A 358 37.90 32.68 -23.17
C ASP A 358 36.53 32.18 -22.69
N THR A 359 36.67 31.23 -21.82
CA THR A 359 35.78 30.67 -20.83
C THR A 359 35.10 29.36 -21.23
N GLU A 360 35.83 28.28 -20.96
CA GLU A 360 35.24 26.96 -20.75
C GLU A 360 34.27 27.01 -19.57
N ALA A 361 32.96 26.86 -19.85
CA ALA A 361 32.01 26.42 -18.85
C ALA A 361 32.03 24.88 -18.88
N PRO A 362 32.32 24.21 -17.75
CA PRO A 362 32.26 22.76 -17.68
C PRO A 362 30.78 22.30 -17.77
N ASP A 363 30.56 21.22 -18.49
CA ASP A 363 29.32 20.41 -18.51
C ASP A 363 28.09 20.99 -19.23
N ALA A 364 28.16 21.18 -20.53
CA ALA A 364 26.96 21.25 -21.34
C ALA A 364 26.48 19.81 -21.65
N VAL A 365 25.54 19.30 -20.82
CA VAL A 365 24.83 18.03 -21.07
C VAL A 365 24.24 18.03 -22.47
N SER A 366 24.45 16.94 -23.24
CA SER A 366 23.98 16.84 -24.64
C SER A 366 22.44 16.98 -24.74
N PRO A 367 21.91 17.46 -25.87
CA PRO A 367 20.46 17.52 -26.06
C PRO A 367 19.77 16.16 -25.89
N GLU A 368 20.43 15.09 -26.30
CA GLU A 368 19.94 13.71 -26.17
C GLU A 368 19.89 13.26 -24.72
N GLU A 369 20.92 13.56 -23.94
CA GLU A 369 20.98 13.24 -22.52
C GLU A 369 19.92 14.00 -21.72
N LYS A 370 19.64 15.26 -22.09
CA LYS A 370 18.51 16.02 -21.52
C LYS A 370 17.18 15.35 -21.82
N GLN A 371 16.98 14.89 -23.06
CA GLN A 371 15.74 14.21 -23.47
C GLN A 371 15.57 12.86 -22.76
N ARG A 372 16.65 12.10 -22.58
CA ARG A 372 16.66 10.84 -21.82
C ARG A 372 16.31 11.07 -20.36
N ARG A 373 16.92 12.09 -19.73
CA ARG A 373 16.61 12.48 -18.34
C ARG A 373 15.15 12.87 -18.17
N GLU A 374 14.57 13.63 -19.11
CA GLU A 374 13.16 14.00 -19.08
C GLU A 374 12.23 12.80 -19.23
N ARG A 375 12.52 11.85 -20.12
CA ARG A 375 11.73 10.61 -20.24
C ARG A 375 11.75 9.79 -18.94
N ARG A 376 12.92 9.69 -18.29
CA ARG A 376 13.07 9.00 -17.01
C ARG A 376 12.28 9.72 -15.92
N LYS A 377 12.40 11.03 -15.80
CA LYS A 377 11.62 11.86 -14.87
C LYS A 377 10.13 11.64 -15.04
N LEU A 378 9.62 11.70 -16.28
CA LEU A 378 8.22 11.43 -16.58
C LEU A 378 7.78 10.05 -16.11
N ARG A 379 8.56 9.03 -16.37
CA ARG A 379 8.24 7.66 -15.96
C ARG A 379 8.15 7.53 -14.45
N GLU A 380 9.16 7.99 -13.72
CA GLU A 380 9.23 7.83 -12.27
C GLU A 380 8.18 8.68 -11.54
N LEU A 381 8.02 9.94 -11.91
CA LEU A 381 7.00 10.78 -11.26
C LEU A 381 5.56 10.33 -11.61
N ASN A 382 5.32 9.75 -12.79
CA ASN A 382 4.03 9.15 -13.11
C ASN A 382 3.73 7.88 -12.28
N LYS A 383 4.75 7.11 -11.87
CA LYS A 383 4.57 6.01 -10.91
C LYS A 383 4.11 6.54 -9.54
N LEU A 384 4.70 7.65 -9.09
CA LEU A 384 4.27 8.34 -7.87
C LEU A 384 2.82 8.84 -7.99
N GLY A 385 2.48 9.48 -9.11
CA GLY A 385 1.12 9.97 -9.39
C GLY A 385 0.08 8.85 -9.39
N LEU A 386 0.41 7.70 -9.96
CA LEU A 386 -0.48 6.53 -9.97
C LEU A 386 -0.76 5.98 -8.55
N ALA A 387 0.27 5.90 -7.72
CA ALA A 387 0.12 5.48 -6.33
C ALA A 387 -0.72 6.49 -5.53
N ALA A 388 -0.49 7.79 -5.73
CA ALA A 388 -1.28 8.86 -5.12
C ALA A 388 -2.76 8.79 -5.52
N GLU A 389 -3.07 8.57 -6.80
CA GLU A 389 -4.43 8.40 -7.30
C GLU A 389 -5.16 7.24 -6.60
N GLN A 390 -4.51 6.10 -6.44
CA GLN A 390 -5.10 4.93 -5.76
C GLN A 390 -5.41 5.20 -4.29
N VAL A 391 -4.47 5.79 -3.56
CA VAL A 391 -4.63 6.11 -2.14
C VAL A 391 -5.70 7.18 -1.94
N ARG A 392 -5.70 8.21 -2.79
CA ARG A 392 -6.68 9.29 -2.76
C ARG A 392 -8.10 8.78 -2.99
N ARG A 393 -8.31 7.94 -4.00
CA ARG A 393 -9.61 7.31 -4.30
C ARG A 393 -10.12 6.47 -3.13
N GLU A 394 -9.28 5.64 -2.54
CA GLU A 394 -9.68 4.82 -1.40
C GLU A 394 -9.96 5.69 -0.16
N TRP A 395 -9.16 6.73 0.06
CA TRP A 395 -9.39 7.67 1.16
C TRP A 395 -10.72 8.42 1.01
N VAL A 396 -11.03 8.93 -0.18
CA VAL A 396 -12.30 9.63 -0.49
C VAL A 396 -13.48 8.71 -0.24
N LYS A 397 -13.41 7.49 -0.74
CA LYS A 397 -14.44 6.47 -0.56
C LYS A 397 -14.69 6.17 0.92
N SER A 398 -13.62 5.96 1.69
CA SER A 398 -13.70 5.52 3.08
C SER A 398 -14.03 6.65 4.05
N ASN A 399 -13.57 7.89 3.81
CA ASN A 399 -13.67 8.99 4.76
C ASN A 399 -14.74 10.02 4.43
N LEU A 400 -15.02 10.25 3.14
CA LEU A 400 -15.98 11.28 2.73
C LEU A 400 -17.32 10.70 2.29
N LEU A 401 -17.34 9.52 1.65
CA LEU A 401 -18.52 8.99 0.97
C LEU A 401 -19.16 7.77 1.64
N ALA A 402 -18.48 7.12 2.59
CA ALA A 402 -19.02 5.95 3.30
C ALA A 402 -20.18 6.27 4.26
N GLY A 403 -20.29 7.52 4.70
CA GLY A 403 -21.28 7.96 5.68
C GLY A 403 -22.70 8.13 5.12
N LYS A 404 -23.67 8.24 6.03
CA LYS A 404 -25.06 8.61 5.70
C LYS A 404 -25.22 10.11 5.51
N THR A 405 -24.28 10.92 5.97
CA THR A 405 -24.26 12.38 5.89
C THR A 405 -22.92 12.85 5.33
N ALA A 406 -22.96 13.86 4.48
CA ALA A 406 -21.77 14.47 3.92
C ALA A 406 -20.98 15.25 5.01
N PRO A 407 -19.66 15.42 4.83
CA PRO A 407 -18.85 16.21 5.74
C PRO A 407 -19.28 17.68 5.76
N LYS A 408 -18.93 18.36 6.87
CA LYS A 408 -19.27 19.78 7.03
C LYS A 408 -18.69 20.62 5.90
N GLY A 409 -19.51 21.49 5.31
CA GLY A 409 -19.10 22.36 4.19
C GLY A 409 -19.25 21.73 2.80
N ALA A 410 -19.59 20.45 2.69
CA ALA A 410 -19.72 19.75 1.41
C ALA A 410 -20.65 20.45 0.43
N ILE A 411 -21.83 20.89 0.87
CA ILE A 411 -22.81 21.57 -0.01
C ILE A 411 -22.25 22.87 -0.59
N MET A 412 -21.47 23.62 0.21
CA MET A 412 -20.85 24.86 -0.26
C MET A 412 -19.75 24.59 -1.27
N PHE A 413 -18.95 23.53 -1.04
CA PHE A 413 -17.95 23.07 -1.99
C PHE A 413 -18.59 22.64 -3.32
N ILE A 414 -19.62 21.79 -3.27
CA ILE A 414 -20.38 21.35 -4.45
C ILE A 414 -20.90 22.55 -5.24
N ALA A 415 -21.58 23.48 -4.56
CA ALA A 415 -22.15 24.69 -5.20
C ALA A 415 -21.05 25.52 -5.85
N ALA A 416 -19.92 25.72 -5.18
CA ALA A 416 -18.79 26.47 -5.71
C ALA A 416 -18.20 25.79 -6.96
N GLN A 417 -18.01 24.47 -6.93
CA GLN A 417 -17.44 23.74 -8.07
C GLN A 417 -18.36 23.74 -9.29
N ILE A 418 -19.65 23.45 -9.11
CA ILE A 418 -20.62 23.43 -10.23
C ILE A 418 -20.84 24.85 -10.82
N THR A 419 -20.83 25.89 -9.97
CA THR A 419 -21.00 27.27 -10.44
C THR A 419 -19.77 27.78 -11.19
N ARG A 420 -18.58 27.41 -10.72
CA ARG A 420 -17.31 27.84 -11.32
C ARG A 420 -16.99 27.06 -12.61
N HIS A 421 -17.38 25.79 -12.65
CA HIS A 421 -17.07 24.85 -13.71
C HIS A 421 -18.35 24.18 -14.22
N THR A 422 -19.02 24.85 -15.18
CA THR A 422 -20.33 24.41 -15.71
C THR A 422 -20.26 23.09 -16.49
N ASP A 423 -19.07 22.73 -17.01
CA ASP A 423 -18.76 21.52 -17.77
C ASP A 423 -18.19 20.39 -16.91
N LEU A 424 -18.06 20.60 -15.60
CA LEU A 424 -17.38 19.68 -14.67
C LEU A 424 -17.89 18.23 -14.80
N LEU A 425 -19.19 18.03 -14.83
CA LEU A 425 -19.80 16.70 -14.85
C LEU A 425 -19.81 16.04 -16.25
N GLU A 426 -19.46 16.78 -17.29
CA GLU A 426 -19.36 16.30 -18.67
C GLU A 426 -18.01 15.61 -18.95
N LYS A 427 -17.05 15.69 -18.00
CA LYS A 427 -15.75 15.05 -18.13
C LYS A 427 -15.91 13.56 -18.40
N ASN A 428 -15.22 13.09 -19.43
CA ASN A 428 -15.19 11.67 -19.76
C ASN A 428 -14.82 10.83 -18.53
N ARG A 429 -15.55 9.73 -18.29
CA ARG A 429 -15.41 8.83 -17.14
C ARG A 429 -15.84 9.40 -15.77
N ALA A 430 -16.19 10.69 -15.64
CA ALA A 430 -16.62 11.28 -14.37
C ALA A 430 -17.73 10.47 -13.67
N ALA A 431 -18.79 10.12 -14.42
CA ALA A 431 -19.88 9.31 -13.89
C ALA A 431 -19.46 7.88 -13.50
N GLN A 432 -18.50 7.29 -14.21
CA GLN A 432 -17.92 5.98 -13.89
C GLN A 432 -17.14 6.04 -12.57
N THR A 433 -16.24 7.00 -12.46
CA THR A 433 -15.43 7.21 -11.26
C THR A 433 -16.30 7.55 -10.05
N ALA A 434 -17.33 8.37 -10.21
CA ALA A 434 -18.30 8.65 -9.16
C ALA A 434 -18.99 7.38 -8.64
N ARG A 435 -19.40 6.46 -9.52
CA ARG A 435 -19.98 5.17 -9.12
C ARG A 435 -19.02 4.36 -8.27
N VAL A 436 -17.77 4.21 -8.72
CA VAL A 436 -16.74 3.46 -8.01
C VAL A 436 -16.44 4.07 -6.64
N LEU A 437 -16.30 5.39 -6.54
CA LEU A 437 -16.08 6.10 -5.29
C LEU A 437 -17.25 5.94 -4.30
N LEU A 438 -18.48 5.91 -4.79
CA LEU A 438 -19.68 5.68 -3.98
C LEU A 438 -19.92 4.20 -3.63
N GLY A 439 -19.08 3.29 -4.13
CA GLY A 439 -19.15 1.86 -3.83
C GLY A 439 -20.07 1.05 -4.73
N TYR A 440 -20.55 1.61 -5.82
CA TYR A 440 -21.31 0.88 -6.86
C TYR A 440 -20.36 0.09 -7.77
N LYS A 441 -20.90 -0.93 -8.44
CA LYS A 441 -20.18 -1.60 -9.51
C LYS A 441 -20.06 -0.66 -10.72
N ASP A 442 -18.98 -0.76 -11.45
CA ASP A 442 -18.76 0.04 -12.66
C ASP A 442 -19.89 -0.15 -13.69
N SER A 443 -20.38 -1.37 -13.84
CA SER A 443 -21.50 -1.71 -14.73
C SER A 443 -22.88 -1.23 -14.26
N ASP A 444 -23.00 -0.71 -13.03
CA ASP A 444 -24.28 -0.25 -12.48
C ASP A 444 -24.56 1.22 -12.82
N HIS A 445 -24.92 1.47 -14.08
CA HIS A 445 -25.18 2.82 -14.61
C HIS A 445 -26.34 3.54 -13.95
N LEU A 446 -27.28 2.81 -13.33
CA LEU A 446 -28.49 3.36 -12.71
C LEU A 446 -28.41 3.43 -11.18
N GLY A 447 -27.38 2.85 -10.55
CA GLY A 447 -27.31 2.68 -9.10
C GLY A 447 -27.49 3.99 -8.31
N ILE A 448 -26.77 5.05 -8.68
CA ILE A 448 -26.87 6.35 -8.02
C ILE A 448 -28.29 6.94 -8.19
N GLY A 449 -28.84 6.90 -9.42
CA GLY A 449 -30.18 7.41 -9.71
C GLY A 449 -31.27 6.63 -8.98
N ASN A 450 -31.17 5.32 -8.92
CA ASN A 450 -32.10 4.45 -8.21
C ASN A 450 -32.06 4.71 -6.70
N GLU A 451 -30.86 4.82 -6.10
CA GLU A 451 -30.73 5.17 -4.68
C GLU A 451 -31.35 6.54 -4.40
N LEU A 452 -31.03 7.56 -5.20
CA LEU A 452 -31.55 8.90 -5.02
C LEU A 452 -33.09 8.93 -5.09
N SER A 453 -33.67 8.21 -6.06
CA SER A 453 -35.12 8.14 -6.23
C SER A 453 -35.83 7.39 -5.10
N GLY A 454 -35.12 6.50 -4.41
CA GLY A 454 -35.60 5.73 -3.26
C GLY A 454 -35.48 6.45 -1.92
N LEU A 455 -34.82 7.61 -1.87
CA LEU A 455 -34.61 8.34 -0.61
C LEU A 455 -35.92 8.96 -0.10
N ALA A 456 -36.15 8.87 1.21
CA ALA A 456 -37.25 9.57 1.86
C ALA A 456 -37.01 11.10 1.84
N ALA A 457 -38.07 11.89 1.90
CA ALA A 457 -38.02 13.36 1.85
C ALA A 457 -37.10 14.01 2.89
N GLY A 458 -36.79 13.35 4.00
CA GLY A 458 -35.87 13.84 5.03
C GLY A 458 -34.41 13.34 4.90
N ALA A 459 -34.07 12.61 3.86
CA ALA A 459 -32.74 12.02 3.68
C ALA A 459 -31.75 12.95 2.94
N GLU A 460 -31.84 14.26 3.18
CA GLU A 460 -30.98 15.27 2.55
C GLU A 460 -29.48 15.02 2.75
N GLY A 461 -29.09 14.48 3.93
CA GLY A 461 -27.70 14.15 4.22
C GLY A 461 -27.13 13.13 3.24
N ARG A 462 -27.86 12.06 2.94
CA ARG A 462 -27.45 11.04 1.95
C ARG A 462 -27.50 11.54 0.53
N ALA A 463 -28.51 12.34 0.16
CA ALA A 463 -28.58 13.00 -1.14
C ALA A 463 -27.34 13.89 -1.38
N THR A 464 -26.90 14.61 -0.34
CA THR A 464 -25.68 15.43 -0.41
C THR A 464 -24.42 14.57 -0.59
N VAL A 465 -24.33 13.37 0.03
CA VAL A 465 -23.22 12.42 -0.19
C VAL A 465 -23.19 11.96 -1.64
N LEU A 466 -24.33 11.61 -2.22
CA LEU A 466 -24.40 11.17 -3.62
C LEU A 466 -23.97 12.30 -4.58
N LEU A 467 -24.40 13.51 -4.32
CA LEU A 467 -24.02 14.68 -5.12
C LEU A 467 -22.52 15.02 -4.96
N LEU A 468 -22.00 14.93 -3.72
CA LEU A 468 -20.58 15.09 -3.46
C LEU A 468 -19.75 14.04 -4.23
N GLY A 469 -20.19 12.79 -4.24
CA GLY A 469 -19.54 11.71 -5.00
C GLY A 469 -19.47 11.99 -6.50
N GLN A 470 -20.51 12.59 -7.09
CA GLN A 470 -20.53 13.03 -8.50
C GLN A 470 -19.45 14.09 -8.76
N VAL A 471 -19.40 15.12 -7.93
CA VAL A 471 -18.43 16.21 -8.05
C VAL A 471 -16.99 15.71 -7.83
N LEU A 472 -16.76 14.90 -6.78
CA LEU A 472 -15.44 14.35 -6.51
C LEU A 472 -15.00 13.39 -7.60
N GLY A 473 -15.91 12.59 -8.17
CA GLY A 473 -15.61 11.70 -9.30
C GLY A 473 -15.17 12.47 -10.54
N ALA A 474 -15.79 13.61 -10.82
CA ALA A 474 -15.39 14.48 -11.92
C ALA A 474 -14.03 15.13 -11.67
N LEU A 475 -13.80 15.68 -10.46
CA LEU A 475 -12.53 16.30 -10.08
C LEU A 475 -11.38 15.28 -10.09
N GLU A 476 -11.63 14.02 -9.73
CA GLU A 476 -10.66 12.95 -9.83
C GLU A 476 -10.21 12.71 -11.28
N GLU A 477 -11.11 12.74 -12.25
CA GLU A 477 -10.77 12.61 -13.68
C GLU A 477 -10.05 13.85 -14.25
N PHE A 478 -10.11 14.99 -13.56
CA PHE A 478 -9.28 16.15 -13.85
C PHE A 478 -7.94 16.16 -13.11
N THR A 479 -7.70 15.15 -12.27
CA THR A 479 -6.47 15.01 -11.49
C THR A 479 -5.77 13.65 -11.78
N PRO A 480 -5.45 13.36 -13.06
CA PRO A 480 -4.75 12.14 -13.44
C PRO A 480 -3.32 12.12 -12.91
N LYS A 481 -2.68 10.95 -13.01
CA LYS A 481 -1.31 10.68 -12.52
C LYS A 481 -0.24 11.65 -12.99
N ASP A 482 -0.45 12.33 -14.12
CA ASP A 482 0.49 13.24 -14.79
C ASP A 482 0.17 14.74 -14.62
N THR A 483 -0.80 15.08 -13.78
CA THR A 483 -1.20 16.48 -13.50
C THR A 483 -0.03 17.32 -12.97
N TRP A 484 0.97 16.71 -12.34
CA TRP A 484 2.18 17.34 -11.82
C TRP A 484 3.07 17.99 -12.89
N ARG A 485 2.93 17.58 -14.16
CA ARG A 485 3.75 18.10 -15.28
C ARG A 485 3.53 19.59 -15.55
N GLU A 486 2.33 20.05 -15.33
CA GLU A 486 1.94 21.43 -15.60
C GLU A 486 1.18 22.01 -14.39
N PRO A 487 1.87 22.24 -13.26
CA PRO A 487 1.22 22.71 -12.02
C PRO A 487 0.58 24.08 -12.21
N GLU A 488 1.02 24.88 -13.19
CA GLU A 488 0.43 26.15 -13.59
C GLU A 488 -0.62 25.99 -14.70
N GLY A 489 -0.81 24.76 -15.23
CA GLY A 489 -1.77 24.45 -16.27
C GLY A 489 -3.22 24.70 -15.83
N TYR A 490 -4.12 24.87 -16.80
CA TYR A 490 -5.54 25.17 -16.54
C TYR A 490 -6.21 24.16 -15.62
N TYR A 491 -5.99 22.86 -15.84
CA TYR A 491 -6.61 21.80 -15.03
C TYR A 491 -6.04 21.75 -13.61
N ALA A 492 -4.72 21.79 -13.46
CA ALA A 492 -4.07 21.79 -12.16
C ALA A 492 -4.50 23.00 -11.33
N ARG A 493 -4.55 24.19 -11.93
CA ARG A 493 -4.93 25.42 -11.22
C ARG A 493 -6.41 25.48 -10.82
N ASN A 494 -7.32 25.05 -11.68
CA ASN A 494 -8.75 25.29 -11.48
C ASN A 494 -9.50 24.08 -10.90
N TYR A 495 -9.05 22.85 -11.17
CA TYR A 495 -9.74 21.62 -10.73
C TYR A 495 -8.94 20.87 -9.68
N SER A 496 -7.71 20.47 -10.00
CA SER A 496 -6.90 19.62 -9.14
C SER A 496 -6.49 20.33 -7.86
N ARG A 497 -6.13 21.62 -7.93
CA ARG A 497 -5.75 22.42 -6.76
C ARG A 497 -6.92 22.57 -5.78
N ASP A 498 -8.09 22.98 -6.25
CA ASP A 498 -9.30 23.10 -5.41
C ASP A 498 -9.67 21.74 -4.79
N TYR A 499 -9.53 20.66 -5.57
CA TYR A 499 -9.80 19.30 -5.13
C TYR A 499 -8.86 18.87 -4.01
N LEU A 500 -7.55 18.93 -4.24
CA LEU A 500 -6.54 18.52 -3.27
C LEU A 500 -6.61 19.36 -1.99
N GLN A 501 -6.85 20.65 -2.09
CA GLN A 501 -7.06 21.53 -0.93
C GLN A 501 -8.31 21.14 -0.12
N TYR A 502 -9.39 20.78 -0.81
CA TYR A 502 -10.60 20.29 -0.14
C TYR A 502 -10.33 18.99 0.63
N LEU A 503 -9.62 18.05 0.03
CA LEU A 503 -9.26 16.79 0.67
C LEU A 503 -8.34 17.01 1.88
N ALA A 504 -7.31 17.84 1.73
CA ALA A 504 -6.38 18.18 2.82
C ALA A 504 -7.11 18.85 4.00
N GLY A 505 -8.07 19.75 3.70
CA GLY A 505 -8.93 20.38 4.71
C GLY A 505 -9.82 19.40 5.49
N HIS A 506 -10.02 18.19 4.97
CA HIS A 506 -10.75 17.09 5.62
C HIS A 506 -9.84 16.01 6.20
N GLY A 507 -8.51 16.25 6.22
CA GLY A 507 -7.54 15.36 6.85
C GLY A 507 -6.87 14.34 5.92
N TYR A 508 -7.01 14.51 4.60
CA TYR A 508 -6.21 13.72 3.64
C TYR A 508 -4.73 14.11 3.71
N PRO A 509 -3.82 13.17 3.97
CA PRO A 509 -2.39 13.44 3.95
C PRO A 509 -1.91 13.53 2.50
N LEU A 510 -1.65 14.75 2.03
CA LEU A 510 -1.12 14.98 0.69
C LEU A 510 0.24 14.30 0.50
N THR A 511 0.40 13.63 -0.61
CA THR A 511 1.68 13.04 -1.06
C THR A 511 2.58 14.12 -1.68
N ASP A 512 3.88 13.87 -1.77
CA ASP A 512 4.82 14.86 -2.32
C ASP A 512 4.52 15.19 -3.79
N ILE A 513 4.08 14.20 -4.59
CA ILE A 513 3.67 14.48 -5.98
C ILE A 513 2.40 15.34 -6.07
N GLU A 514 1.47 15.22 -5.12
CA GLU A 514 0.30 16.09 -5.02
C GLU A 514 0.66 17.49 -4.54
N ARG A 515 1.69 17.62 -3.69
CA ARG A 515 2.25 18.92 -3.30
C ARG A 515 2.93 19.63 -4.47
N VAL A 516 3.49 18.88 -5.43
CA VAL A 516 3.96 19.48 -6.70
C VAL A 516 2.81 20.14 -7.44
N VAL A 517 1.64 19.48 -7.53
CA VAL A 517 0.42 20.06 -8.16
C VAL A 517 -0.02 21.35 -7.44
N LEU A 518 0.13 21.40 -6.12
CA LEU A 518 -0.17 22.61 -5.32
C LEU A 518 0.90 23.70 -5.42
N GLY A 519 2.08 23.39 -5.99
CA GLY A 519 3.22 24.30 -6.06
C GLY A 519 3.94 24.46 -4.72
N GLU A 520 3.80 23.51 -3.80
CA GLU A 520 4.47 23.48 -2.49
C GLU A 520 5.85 22.81 -2.56
N VAL A 521 6.04 21.93 -3.55
CA VAL A 521 7.28 21.18 -3.81
C VAL A 521 7.63 21.38 -5.28
N ASP A 522 8.93 21.52 -5.57
CA ASP A 522 9.42 21.56 -6.95
C ASP A 522 9.48 20.13 -7.52
N GLY A 523 9.03 19.97 -8.77
CA GLY A 523 9.01 18.65 -9.42
C GLY A 523 10.40 18.14 -9.79
N GLU A 524 11.39 19.02 -9.96
CA GLU A 524 12.79 18.64 -10.19
C GLU A 524 13.43 18.12 -8.91
N ASP A 525 13.25 18.86 -7.80
CA ASP A 525 13.75 18.43 -6.49
C ASP A 525 13.18 17.07 -6.08
N LEU A 526 11.89 16.83 -6.34
CA LEU A 526 11.27 15.54 -6.08
C LEU A 526 11.87 14.43 -6.95
N TYR A 527 12.14 14.72 -8.24
CA TYR A 527 12.76 13.73 -9.12
C TYR A 527 14.18 13.40 -8.67
N GLU A 528 14.99 14.38 -8.26
CA GLU A 528 16.34 14.14 -7.76
C GLU A 528 16.35 13.23 -6.52
N GLN A 529 15.38 13.41 -5.61
CA GLN A 529 15.22 12.53 -4.44
C GLN A 529 14.89 11.09 -4.88
N VAL A 530 13.95 10.92 -5.81
CA VAL A 530 13.57 9.61 -6.32
C VAL A 530 14.72 8.93 -7.06
N ALA A 531 15.46 9.69 -7.86
CA ALA A 531 16.63 9.18 -8.59
C ALA A 531 17.74 8.71 -7.64
N ALA A 532 17.97 9.43 -6.54
CA ALA A 532 18.91 9.02 -5.49
C ALA A 532 18.45 7.73 -4.79
N GLU A 533 17.16 7.60 -4.44
CA GLU A 533 16.59 6.37 -3.85
C GLU A 533 16.76 5.15 -4.77
N LEU A 534 16.53 5.33 -6.08
CA LEU A 534 16.70 4.27 -7.08
C LEU A 534 18.17 3.85 -7.24
N ALA A 535 19.09 4.83 -7.24
CA ALA A 535 20.52 4.55 -7.30
C ALA A 535 21.02 3.77 -6.07
N GLU A 536 20.55 4.13 -4.87
CA GLU A 536 20.85 3.40 -3.62
C GLU A 536 20.33 1.96 -3.68
N ALA A 537 19.10 1.77 -4.17
CA ALA A 537 18.49 0.46 -4.31
C ALA A 537 19.26 -0.41 -5.34
N LYS A 538 19.67 0.16 -6.49
CA LYS A 538 20.49 -0.50 -7.52
C LYS A 538 21.85 -0.92 -6.94
N ALA A 539 22.52 -0.05 -6.21
CA ALA A 539 23.80 -0.33 -5.56
C ALA A 539 23.68 -1.45 -4.50
N SER A 540 22.62 -1.44 -3.70
CA SER A 540 22.35 -2.49 -2.70
C SER A 540 22.09 -3.86 -3.35
N LYS A 541 21.33 -3.91 -4.45
CA LYS A 541 21.09 -5.14 -5.23
C LYS A 541 22.39 -5.67 -5.83
N ALA A 542 23.23 -4.81 -6.41
CA ALA A 542 24.51 -5.18 -6.99
C ALA A 542 25.46 -5.76 -5.93
N ALA A 543 25.53 -5.14 -4.75
CA ALA A 543 26.33 -5.63 -3.62
C ALA A 543 25.85 -7.02 -3.14
N LYS A 544 24.55 -7.24 -3.01
CA LYS A 544 23.96 -8.54 -2.65
C LYS A 544 24.28 -9.62 -3.69
N LYS A 545 24.15 -9.29 -4.98
CA LYS A 545 24.45 -10.22 -6.09
C LYS A 545 25.93 -10.63 -6.08
N LYS A 546 26.84 -9.68 -5.82
CA LYS A 546 28.28 -9.96 -5.69
C LYS A 546 28.59 -10.82 -4.48
N ALA A 547 27.98 -10.56 -3.32
CA ALA A 547 28.18 -11.36 -2.12
C ALA A 547 27.70 -12.82 -2.29
N VAL A 548 26.63 -13.05 -3.05
CA VAL A 548 26.13 -14.40 -3.36
C VAL A 548 27.06 -15.11 -4.35
N ALA A 549 27.65 -14.41 -5.30
CA ALA A 549 28.62 -14.97 -6.26
C ALA A 549 29.93 -15.39 -5.54
N ASP A 550 30.44 -14.54 -4.64
CA ASP A 550 31.68 -14.83 -3.86
C ASP A 550 31.51 -16.05 -2.92
N VAL A 551 30.31 -16.28 -2.37
CA VAL A 551 30.02 -17.48 -1.54
C VAL A 551 29.91 -18.75 -2.39
N GLY A 552 29.58 -18.64 -3.69
CA GLY A 552 29.49 -19.78 -4.63
C GLY A 552 30.85 -20.27 -5.12
N GLU A 553 31.87 -19.42 -5.17
CA GLU A 553 33.22 -19.79 -5.59
C GLU A 553 34.05 -20.48 -4.48
N ASP A 554 33.84 -20.15 -3.22
CA ASP A 554 34.56 -20.80 -2.09
C ASP A 554 34.02 -22.20 -1.73
N GLY A 555 32.91 -22.63 -2.30
CA GLY A 555 32.29 -23.94 -2.06
C GLY A 555 32.84 -25.10 -2.92
N ASN A 556 33.73 -24.84 -3.89
CA ASN A 556 34.19 -25.87 -4.86
C ASN A 556 35.65 -26.28 -4.75
N THR A 557 36.34 -26.03 -3.62
CA THR A 557 37.72 -26.45 -3.38
C THR A 557 37.87 -27.22 -2.10
N ASP A 558 37.11 -28.32 -1.90
CA ASP A 558 37.52 -29.41 -0.97
C ASP A 558 36.72 -30.69 -1.23
N SER A 559 37.07 -31.39 -2.33
CA SER A 559 36.76 -32.81 -2.47
C SER A 559 37.73 -33.46 -3.46
N ASP A 560 39.02 -33.54 -3.08
CA ASP A 560 39.89 -34.58 -3.63
C ASP A 560 41.04 -34.81 -2.65
N ALA A 561 40.99 -35.90 -1.92
CA ALA A 561 42.09 -36.74 -1.40
C ALA A 561 41.67 -37.48 -0.11
N SER A 562 41.21 -38.70 -0.28
CA SER A 562 41.89 -39.85 0.35
C SER A 562 41.02 -41.11 0.32
N GLU A 563 41.10 -41.81 -0.79
CA GLU A 563 41.05 -43.28 -0.72
C GLU A 563 42.39 -43.77 -0.14
N THR A 564 42.34 -44.38 1.02
CA THR A 564 43.35 -45.36 1.41
C THR A 564 42.69 -46.46 2.22
N THR A 565 42.66 -47.60 1.60
CA THR A 565 42.47 -48.95 2.08
C THR A 565 42.97 -49.21 3.52
N ALA A 566 42.16 -49.87 4.33
CA ALA A 566 42.66 -50.93 5.26
C ALA A 566 41.55 -51.94 5.49
N ASN A 567 41.85 -53.13 5.03
CA ASN A 567 41.21 -54.40 5.23
C ASN A 567 41.58 -54.94 6.64
N VAL A 568 40.81 -55.97 7.16
CA VAL A 568 41.14 -56.97 8.21
C VAL A 568 40.69 -56.60 9.65
N ALA A 569 39.62 -57.12 10.08
CA ALA A 569 39.33 -58.27 10.98
C ALA A 569 37.91 -58.17 11.53
#